data_d663650f747438931ab0f5a251f11eb8
#
_entry.id   d663650f747438931ab0f5a251f11eb8
#
_cell.length_a   1.000
_cell.length_b   1.000
_cell.length_c   1.000
_cell.angle_alpha   90.00
_cell.angle_beta   90.00
_cell.angle_gamma   90.00
#
_symmetry.space_group_name_H-M   'P 1'
#
loop_
_entity.id
_entity.type
_entity.pdbx_description
1 polymer ?
#
loop_
_entity_poly.entity_id
_entity_poly.type
_entity_poly.pdbx_seq_one_letter_code
_entity_poly.pdbx_strand_id
1 'polypeptide(L)'
;NRFAQKGKSTVIMCVHYANFEWSLVLSRYVDFKSYAIYKRLKNKYFDKLIKRIRARYNTKLITTKETIPALIEAKKKGEVTMNGFAADQSPKIHKAYHWNNFMGIKVPIHTGAEMLAKKLDMAVVFMDVQKIKRGFYRTTFTTLTENARDYKDYEITDAFLKLVEKQIYDAPEYYLWTHKRWKHKDNVPEKFQ
;
A
#
# COMPACT_ATOMS: atom_id res chain seq x y z
N ASN A 1 3.30 -15.41 7.60
CA ASN A 1 2.50 -15.74 8.81
C ASN A 1 3.17 -15.30 10.14
N ARG A 2 4.49 -14.95 10.17
CA ARG A 2 5.21 -14.60 11.41
C ARG A 2 4.45 -13.58 12.30
N PHE A 3 3.90 -12.52 11.71
CA PHE A 3 3.15 -11.50 12.46
C PHE A 3 1.78 -11.99 12.91
N ALA A 4 1.10 -12.84 12.12
CA ALA A 4 -0.17 -13.44 12.53
C ALA A 4 0.01 -14.29 13.80
N GLN A 5 1.07 -15.10 13.85
CA GLN A 5 1.42 -15.92 15.01
C GLN A 5 1.73 -15.09 16.27
N LYS A 6 2.26 -13.87 16.08
CA LYS A 6 2.48 -12.90 17.17
C LYS A 6 1.23 -12.08 17.54
N GLY A 7 0.07 -12.33 16.90
CA GLY A 7 -1.14 -11.51 17.07
C GLY A 7 -0.99 -10.08 16.55
N LYS A 8 0.00 -9.80 15.69
CA LYS A 8 0.32 -8.47 15.19
C LYS A 8 -0.29 -8.23 13.80
N SER A 9 -1.25 -7.34 13.71
CA SER A 9 -1.80 -6.88 12.42
C SER A 9 -0.73 -6.18 11.59
N THR A 10 -0.88 -6.22 10.26
CA THR A 10 0.16 -5.78 9.34
C THR A 10 -0.40 -4.87 8.25
N VAL A 11 0.32 -3.80 7.93
CA VAL A 11 0.14 -3.00 6.72
C VAL A 11 1.12 -3.50 5.66
N ILE A 12 0.60 -3.92 4.51
CA ILE A 12 1.38 -4.27 3.33
C ILE A 12 1.39 -3.07 2.40
N MET A 13 2.54 -2.43 2.25
CA MET A 13 2.73 -1.36 1.26
C MET A 13 3.24 -1.96 -0.04
N CYS A 14 2.55 -1.70 -1.13
CA CYS A 14 2.87 -2.20 -2.45
C CYS A 14 2.82 -1.11 -3.52
N VAL A 15 3.25 -1.47 -4.71
CA VAL A 15 3.36 -0.61 -5.89
C VAL A 15 2.43 -1.12 -6.98
N HIS A 16 1.89 -0.22 -7.80
CA HIS A 16 1.23 -0.59 -9.05
C HIS A 16 2.29 -1.05 -10.07
N TYR A 17 2.81 -2.25 -9.88
CA TYR A 17 3.97 -2.77 -10.58
C TYR A 17 3.73 -4.23 -10.98
N ALA A 18 4.16 -4.59 -12.19
CA ALA A 18 3.98 -5.92 -12.76
C ALA A 18 2.52 -6.42 -12.59
N ASN A 19 2.34 -7.62 -12.07
CA ASN A 19 0.99 -8.15 -11.79
C ASN A 19 0.63 -8.07 -10.30
N PHE A 20 0.64 -6.85 -9.74
CA PHE A 20 0.27 -6.60 -8.34
C PHE A 20 -1.16 -7.08 -8.00
N GLU A 21 -2.07 -7.15 -8.97
CA GLU A 21 -3.43 -7.66 -8.75
C GLU A 21 -3.45 -9.13 -8.30
N TRP A 22 -2.47 -9.93 -8.71
CA TRP A 22 -2.38 -11.32 -8.27
C TRP A 22 -1.95 -11.46 -6.81
N SER A 23 -1.45 -10.40 -6.19
CA SER A 23 -1.13 -10.43 -4.75
C SER A 23 -2.34 -10.73 -3.87
N LEU A 24 -3.55 -10.51 -4.37
CA LEU A 24 -4.79 -10.85 -3.66
C LEU A 24 -4.94 -12.36 -3.40
N VAL A 25 -4.25 -13.21 -4.18
CA VAL A 25 -4.22 -14.66 -3.93
C VAL A 25 -3.53 -15.00 -2.61
N LEU A 26 -2.68 -14.13 -2.09
CA LEU A 26 -1.97 -14.33 -0.82
C LEU A 26 -2.91 -14.57 0.35
N SER A 27 -4.11 -13.98 0.32
CA SER A 27 -5.12 -14.19 1.37
C SER A 27 -5.57 -15.64 1.55
N ARG A 28 -5.25 -16.53 0.60
CA ARG A 28 -5.47 -17.99 0.72
C ARG A 28 -4.38 -18.71 1.53
N TYR A 29 -3.22 -18.07 1.71
CA TYR A 29 -2.01 -18.71 2.26
C TYR A 29 -1.54 -18.07 3.56
N VAL A 30 -2.36 -17.18 4.12
CA VAL A 30 -2.02 -16.44 5.34
C VAL A 30 -3.14 -16.55 6.38
N ASP A 31 -2.74 -16.55 7.65
CA ASP A 31 -3.64 -16.66 8.80
C ASP A 31 -4.18 -15.31 9.26
N PHE A 32 -4.34 -14.38 8.31
CA PHE A 32 -4.85 -13.04 8.56
C PHE A 32 -6.24 -12.87 7.97
N LYS A 33 -7.05 -12.03 8.60
CA LYS A 33 -8.19 -11.45 7.92
C LYS A 33 -7.72 -10.38 6.94
N SER A 34 -7.83 -10.65 5.66
CA SER A 34 -7.23 -9.83 4.61
C SER A 34 -8.16 -8.71 4.15
N TYR A 35 -7.64 -7.49 4.15
CA TYR A 35 -8.30 -6.30 3.61
C TYR A 35 -7.48 -5.69 2.47
N ALA A 36 -8.14 -5.28 1.39
CA ALA A 36 -7.53 -4.48 0.34
C ALA A 36 -8.25 -3.13 0.25
N ILE A 37 -7.46 -2.07 0.40
CA ILE A 37 -7.96 -0.70 0.36
C ILE A 37 -8.06 -0.28 -1.11
N TYR A 38 -9.25 0.12 -1.54
CA TYR A 38 -9.48 0.52 -2.91
C TYR A 38 -10.28 1.82 -3.02
N LYS A 39 -10.17 2.47 -4.17
CA LYS A 39 -10.98 3.64 -4.50
C LYS A 39 -12.18 3.18 -5.35
N ARG A 40 -13.40 3.49 -4.91
CA ARG A 40 -14.63 3.19 -5.65
C ARG A 40 -14.58 3.76 -7.07
N LEU A 41 -14.93 2.96 -8.05
CA LEU A 41 -15.00 3.38 -9.44
C LEU A 41 -16.32 4.11 -9.72
N LYS A 42 -16.29 5.10 -10.63
CA LYS A 42 -17.49 5.85 -11.02
C LYS A 42 -18.51 4.96 -11.75
N ASN A 43 -18.04 4.08 -12.64
CA ASN A 43 -18.90 3.13 -13.34
C ASN A 43 -19.30 2.00 -12.41
N LYS A 44 -20.60 1.90 -12.09
CA LYS A 44 -21.14 0.92 -11.15
C LYS A 44 -20.95 -0.54 -11.57
N TYR A 45 -20.97 -0.81 -12.86
CA TYR A 45 -20.80 -2.18 -13.40
C TYR A 45 -19.34 -2.63 -13.28
N PHE A 46 -18.40 -1.77 -13.65
CA PHE A 46 -16.98 -2.03 -13.44
C PHE A 46 -16.61 -2.14 -11.96
N ASP A 47 -17.16 -1.29 -11.09
CA ASP A 47 -16.95 -1.38 -9.65
C ASP A 47 -17.39 -2.76 -9.10
N LYS A 48 -18.58 -3.21 -9.52
CA LYS A 48 -19.10 -4.54 -9.15
C LYS A 48 -18.21 -5.68 -9.67
N LEU A 49 -17.77 -5.59 -10.92
CA LEU A 49 -16.89 -6.58 -11.54
C LEU A 49 -15.55 -6.68 -10.81
N ILE A 50 -14.87 -5.55 -10.61
CA ILE A 50 -13.57 -5.49 -9.92
C ILE A 50 -13.69 -5.99 -8.48
N LYS A 51 -14.73 -5.61 -7.77
CA LYS A 51 -14.99 -6.15 -6.43
C LYS A 51 -15.11 -7.67 -6.42
N ARG A 52 -15.88 -8.23 -7.35
CA ARG A 52 -16.06 -9.69 -7.46
C ARG A 52 -14.75 -10.41 -7.75
N ILE A 53 -13.92 -9.85 -8.65
CA ILE A 53 -12.62 -10.42 -9.00
C ILE A 53 -11.68 -10.38 -7.79
N ARG A 54 -11.57 -9.23 -7.14
CA ARG A 54 -10.65 -9.01 -6.01
C ARG A 54 -11.06 -9.74 -4.72
N ALA A 55 -12.35 -9.93 -4.50
CA ALA A 55 -12.87 -10.66 -3.33
C ALA A 55 -12.79 -12.18 -3.47
N ARG A 56 -12.37 -12.71 -4.62
CA ARG A 56 -12.38 -14.15 -4.95
C ARG A 56 -11.59 -15.01 -3.96
N TYR A 57 -10.60 -14.45 -3.28
CA TYR A 57 -9.69 -15.18 -2.41
C TYR A 57 -9.82 -14.76 -0.94
N ASN A 58 -11.04 -14.50 -0.47
CA ASN A 58 -11.35 -14.09 0.91
C ASN A 58 -10.78 -12.71 1.31
N THR A 59 -10.37 -11.89 0.35
CA THR A 59 -9.99 -10.51 0.60
C THR A 59 -11.22 -9.63 0.73
N LYS A 60 -11.40 -8.96 1.85
CA LYS A 60 -12.45 -7.95 2.04
C LYS A 60 -11.99 -6.62 1.44
N LEU A 61 -12.74 -6.11 0.47
CA LEU A 61 -12.49 -4.80 -0.13
C LEU A 61 -13.16 -3.73 0.69
N ILE A 62 -12.39 -2.74 1.13
CA ILE A 62 -12.88 -1.57 1.86
C ILE A 62 -12.41 -0.29 1.18
N THR A 63 -13.28 0.72 1.16
CA THR A 63 -12.92 2.02 0.60
C THR A 63 -12.02 2.79 1.56
N THR A 64 -11.30 3.80 1.04
CA THR A 64 -10.48 4.69 1.87
C THR A 64 -11.24 5.36 3.01
N LYS A 65 -12.55 5.57 2.86
CA LYS A 65 -13.41 6.15 3.92
C LYS A 65 -13.76 5.12 5.00
N GLU A 66 -13.91 3.86 4.62
CA GLU A 66 -14.28 2.75 5.51
C GLU A 66 -13.06 2.16 6.24
N THR A 67 -11.83 2.47 5.79
CA THR A 67 -10.61 1.82 6.28
C THR A 67 -10.45 1.96 7.79
N ILE A 68 -10.47 3.18 8.32
CA ILE A 68 -10.24 3.40 9.76
C ILE A 68 -11.34 2.75 10.62
N PRO A 69 -12.65 2.98 10.36
CA PRO A 69 -13.72 2.33 11.12
C PRO A 69 -13.65 0.79 11.08
N ALA A 70 -13.42 0.22 9.88
CA ALA A 70 -13.39 -1.23 9.71
C ALA A 70 -12.22 -1.89 10.47
N LEU A 71 -11.04 -1.26 10.46
CA LEU A 71 -9.87 -1.81 11.14
C LEU A 71 -9.90 -1.59 12.66
N ILE A 72 -10.53 -0.52 13.13
CA ILE A 72 -10.81 -0.35 14.57
C ILE A 72 -11.77 -1.44 15.05
N GLU A 73 -12.82 -1.72 14.29
CA GLU A 73 -13.80 -2.78 14.61
C GLU A 73 -13.14 -4.15 14.61
N ALA A 74 -12.29 -4.46 13.61
CA ALA A 74 -11.53 -5.69 13.58
C ALA A 74 -10.62 -5.84 14.82
N LYS A 75 -9.92 -4.76 15.20
CA LYS A 75 -9.08 -4.74 16.40
C LYS A 75 -9.87 -4.97 17.69
N LYS A 76 -11.06 -4.35 17.82
CA LYS A 76 -11.95 -4.58 18.97
C LYS A 76 -12.41 -6.03 19.08
N LYS A 77 -12.56 -6.72 17.95
CA LYS A 77 -12.90 -8.16 17.90
C LYS A 77 -11.71 -9.09 18.10
N GLY A 78 -10.51 -8.57 18.35
CA GLY A 78 -9.29 -9.36 18.47
C GLY A 78 -8.82 -9.96 17.13
N GLU A 79 -9.34 -9.49 16.00
CA GLU A 79 -8.96 -9.99 14.67
C GLU A 79 -7.57 -9.50 14.27
N VAL A 80 -6.70 -10.41 13.85
CA VAL A 80 -5.40 -10.07 13.29
C VAL A 80 -5.55 -9.86 11.78
N THR A 81 -5.19 -8.66 11.30
CA THR A 81 -5.48 -8.24 9.93
C THR A 81 -4.24 -8.01 9.08
N MET A 82 -4.34 -8.36 7.79
CA MET A 82 -3.38 -7.98 6.74
C MET A 82 -4.04 -6.94 5.82
N ASN A 83 -3.46 -5.76 5.71
CA ASN A 83 -4.07 -4.59 5.09
C ASN A 83 -3.23 -4.09 3.92
N GLY A 84 -3.66 -4.34 2.69
CA GLY A 84 -2.94 -3.98 1.47
C GLY A 84 -3.19 -2.53 1.04
N PHE A 85 -2.10 -1.77 0.84
CA PHE A 85 -2.09 -0.38 0.36
C PHE A 85 -1.17 -0.24 -0.85
N ALA A 86 -1.72 0.06 -2.02
CA ALA A 86 -0.92 0.55 -3.14
C ALA A 86 -0.69 2.07 -2.94
N ALA A 87 0.51 2.44 -2.49
CA ALA A 87 0.82 3.78 -1.96
C ALA A 87 1.76 4.62 -2.85
N ASP A 88 2.10 4.14 -4.04
CA ASP A 88 3.07 4.75 -4.96
C ASP A 88 2.53 5.94 -5.78
N GLN A 89 1.21 6.13 -5.83
CA GLN A 89 0.58 7.20 -6.61
C GLN A 89 0.54 8.54 -5.85
N SER A 90 0.15 9.63 -6.55
CA SER A 90 0.05 10.95 -5.96
C SER A 90 -1.26 11.14 -5.17
N PRO A 91 -1.21 11.64 -3.94
CA PRO A 91 -2.40 12.08 -3.23
C PRO A 91 -3.05 13.29 -3.93
N LYS A 92 -4.28 13.61 -3.53
CA LYS A 92 -4.87 14.91 -3.87
C LYS A 92 -4.08 16.01 -3.14
N ILE A 93 -3.90 17.17 -3.77
CA ILE A 93 -3.07 18.26 -3.24
C ILE A 93 -3.46 18.68 -1.81
N HIS A 94 -4.76 18.76 -1.51
CA HIS A 94 -5.26 19.11 -0.17
C HIS A 94 -5.08 17.99 0.88
N LYS A 95 -4.52 16.83 0.48
CA LYS A 95 -4.14 15.70 1.33
C LYS A 95 -2.65 15.37 1.22
N ALA A 96 -1.87 16.28 0.68
CA ALA A 96 -0.43 16.15 0.51
C ALA A 96 0.28 16.65 1.77
N TYR A 97 0.27 15.84 2.82
CA TYR A 97 0.87 16.20 4.11
C TYR A 97 2.39 16.08 4.15
N HIS A 98 2.95 15.29 3.24
CA HIS A 98 4.39 15.05 3.12
C HIS A 98 4.83 15.11 1.65
N TRP A 99 6.04 15.65 1.44
CA TRP A 99 6.68 15.78 0.14
C TRP A 99 8.11 15.27 0.23
N ASN A 100 8.53 14.48 -0.75
CA ASN A 100 9.90 14.00 -0.82
C ASN A 100 10.31 13.80 -2.28
N ASN A 101 11.59 13.64 -2.53
CA ASN A 101 12.11 13.36 -3.87
C ASN A 101 11.69 11.95 -4.29
N PHE A 102 11.20 11.85 -5.52
CA PHE A 102 10.92 10.59 -6.19
C PHE A 102 11.52 10.65 -7.59
N MET A 103 12.53 9.81 -7.84
CA MET A 103 13.32 9.82 -9.06
C MET A 103 13.88 11.23 -9.38
N GLY A 104 14.46 11.89 -8.36
CA GLY A 104 15.05 13.22 -8.46
C GLY A 104 14.09 14.40 -8.46
N ILE A 105 12.78 14.18 -8.45
CA ILE A 105 11.77 15.24 -8.52
C ILE A 105 10.93 15.24 -7.24
N LYS A 106 10.79 16.41 -6.61
CA LYS A 106 9.97 16.56 -5.41
C LYS A 106 8.49 16.45 -5.72
N VAL A 107 7.81 15.55 -5.01
CA VAL A 107 6.40 15.20 -5.23
C VAL A 107 5.69 14.90 -3.91
N PRO A 108 4.36 15.05 -3.86
CA PRO A 108 3.60 14.66 -2.69
C PRO A 108 3.48 13.13 -2.57
N ILE A 109 3.55 12.63 -1.34
CA ILE A 109 3.55 11.21 -1.01
C ILE A 109 2.29 10.86 -0.22
N HIS A 110 1.75 9.65 -0.45
CA HIS A 110 0.69 9.09 0.39
C HIS A 110 1.24 8.63 1.75
N THR A 111 0.75 9.23 2.83
CA THR A 111 1.18 8.94 4.21
C THR A 111 0.19 8.05 4.98
N GLY A 112 -0.96 7.75 4.37
CA GLY A 112 -2.07 7.09 5.07
C GLY A 112 -1.74 5.69 5.60
N ALA A 113 -0.88 4.94 4.94
CA ALA A 113 -0.47 3.60 5.35
C ALA A 113 0.34 3.65 6.66
N GLU A 114 1.36 4.53 6.73
CA GLU A 114 2.16 4.74 7.93
C GLU A 114 1.34 5.27 9.10
N MET A 115 0.53 6.32 8.86
CA MET A 115 -0.29 6.93 9.92
C MET A 115 -1.30 5.94 10.49
N LEU A 116 -1.84 5.04 9.66
CA LEU A 116 -2.71 3.97 10.11
C LEU A 116 -1.94 2.93 10.94
N ALA A 117 -0.75 2.52 10.49
CA ALA A 117 0.10 1.58 11.21
C ALA A 117 0.46 2.11 12.61
N LYS A 118 0.83 3.37 12.73
CA LYS A 118 1.09 4.03 14.03
C LYS A 118 -0.16 4.07 14.91
N LYS A 119 -1.29 4.48 14.34
CA LYS A 119 -2.56 4.61 15.09
C LYS A 119 -3.04 3.28 15.67
N LEU A 120 -2.96 2.21 14.90
CA LEU A 120 -3.49 0.89 15.28
C LEU A 120 -2.43 -0.07 15.79
N ASP A 121 -1.18 0.37 15.89
CA ASP A 121 -0.03 -0.44 16.32
C ASP A 121 0.16 -1.67 15.45
N MET A 122 0.43 -1.44 14.16
CA MET A 122 0.63 -2.50 13.17
C MET A 122 2.08 -2.55 12.69
N ALA A 123 2.55 -3.74 12.33
CA ALA A 123 3.78 -3.88 11.57
C ALA A 123 3.62 -3.34 10.15
N VAL A 124 4.71 -2.88 9.54
CA VAL A 124 4.71 -2.41 8.15
C VAL A 124 5.68 -3.24 7.31
N VAL A 125 5.19 -3.72 6.19
CA VAL A 125 5.92 -4.59 5.27
C VAL A 125 5.81 -4.04 3.85
N PHE A 126 6.93 -3.98 3.15
CA PHE A 126 6.98 -3.73 1.72
C PHE A 126 6.79 -5.04 0.95
N MET A 127 5.96 -5.02 -0.06
CA MET A 127 5.75 -6.14 -0.98
C MET A 127 6.36 -5.81 -2.33
N ASP A 128 7.46 -6.47 -2.66
CA ASP A 128 8.09 -6.44 -3.98
C ASP A 128 7.51 -7.54 -4.87
N VAL A 129 7.15 -7.19 -6.10
CA VAL A 129 6.62 -8.15 -7.10
C VAL A 129 7.54 -8.14 -8.31
N GLN A 130 8.17 -9.28 -8.60
CA GLN A 130 9.04 -9.47 -9.76
C GLN A 130 8.40 -10.40 -10.77
N LYS A 131 8.44 -10.05 -12.05
CA LYS A 131 8.07 -10.95 -13.13
C LYS A 131 9.26 -11.84 -13.47
N ILE A 132 9.10 -13.15 -13.35
CA ILE A 132 10.12 -14.14 -13.71
C ILE A 132 9.99 -14.51 -15.20
N LYS A 133 8.77 -14.84 -15.63
CA LYS A 133 8.39 -15.09 -17.01
C LYS A 133 6.88 -14.89 -17.16
N ARG A 134 6.35 -15.01 -18.38
CA ARG A 134 4.90 -14.89 -18.61
C ARG A 134 4.12 -15.85 -17.70
N GLY A 135 3.22 -15.30 -16.87
CA GLY A 135 2.39 -16.06 -15.93
C GLY A 135 3.08 -16.46 -14.63
N PHE A 136 4.38 -16.12 -14.44
CA PHE A 136 5.13 -16.47 -13.22
C PHE A 136 5.71 -15.21 -12.57
N TYR A 137 5.38 -15.04 -11.31
CA TYR A 137 5.80 -13.88 -10.50
C TYR A 137 6.38 -14.37 -9.17
N ARG A 138 7.37 -13.65 -8.68
CA ARG A 138 7.93 -13.82 -7.34
C ARG A 138 7.51 -12.64 -6.50
N THR A 139 6.99 -12.91 -5.31
CA THR A 139 6.67 -11.87 -4.35
C THR A 139 7.60 -12.01 -3.14
N THR A 140 8.31 -10.94 -2.83
CA THR A 140 9.23 -10.86 -1.68
C THR A 140 8.71 -9.84 -0.69
N PHE A 141 8.79 -10.17 0.60
CA PHE A 141 8.33 -9.30 1.68
C PHE A 141 9.51 -8.80 2.50
N THR A 142 9.67 -7.47 2.56
CA THR A 142 10.68 -6.79 3.38
C THR A 142 9.98 -6.10 4.54
N THR A 143 10.31 -6.46 5.78
CA THR A 143 9.79 -5.77 6.96
C THR A 143 10.44 -4.38 7.05
N LEU A 144 9.62 -3.32 6.97
CA LEU A 144 10.07 -1.95 7.21
C LEU A 144 10.17 -1.69 8.72
N THR A 145 9.17 -2.14 9.47
CA THR A 145 9.18 -2.11 10.93
C THR A 145 8.18 -3.08 11.53
N GLU A 146 8.49 -3.59 12.72
CA GLU A 146 7.53 -4.30 13.57
C GLU A 146 6.71 -3.32 14.45
N ASN A 147 7.29 -2.16 14.80
CA ASN A 147 6.71 -1.15 15.68
C ASN A 147 6.72 0.22 14.99
N ALA A 148 5.65 0.55 14.28
CA ALA A 148 5.58 1.80 13.52
C ALA A 148 5.67 3.06 14.40
N ARG A 149 5.34 2.95 15.70
CA ARG A 149 5.38 4.07 16.66
C ARG A 149 6.78 4.51 17.05
N ASP A 150 7.80 3.67 16.84
CA ASP A 150 9.20 3.96 17.19
C ASP A 150 9.86 4.93 16.18
N TYR A 151 9.19 5.18 15.06
CA TYR A 151 9.69 6.01 13.96
C TYR A 151 9.07 7.40 14.01
N LYS A 152 9.83 8.44 13.61
CA LYS A 152 9.28 9.78 13.37
C LYS A 152 8.28 9.74 12.21
N ASP A 153 7.42 10.76 12.16
CA ASP A 153 6.42 10.83 11.08
C ASP A 153 7.11 10.91 9.72
N TYR A 154 6.60 10.06 8.82
CA TYR A 154 7.01 9.91 7.42
C TYR A 154 8.31 9.13 7.17
N GLU A 155 9.07 8.73 8.19
CA GLU A 155 10.30 7.93 8.00
C GLU A 155 10.01 6.57 7.33
N ILE A 156 8.91 5.90 7.72
CA ILE A 156 8.50 4.62 7.11
C ILE A 156 8.04 4.85 5.66
N THR A 157 7.33 5.95 5.43
CA THR A 157 6.88 6.36 4.09
C THR A 157 8.07 6.64 3.18
N ASP A 158 9.11 7.31 3.68
CA ASP A 158 10.32 7.60 2.92
C ASP A 158 11.17 6.35 2.65
N ALA A 159 11.25 5.43 3.62
CA ALA A 159 11.88 4.14 3.42
C ALA A 159 11.15 3.31 2.34
N PHE A 160 9.81 3.31 2.36
CA PHE A 160 9.00 2.70 1.31
C PHE A 160 9.30 3.32 -0.06
N LEU A 161 9.37 4.65 -0.15
CA LEU A 161 9.61 5.37 -1.40
C LEU A 161 10.93 4.96 -2.05
N LYS A 162 12.00 4.82 -1.26
CA LYS A 162 13.32 4.34 -1.74
C LYS A 162 13.24 2.92 -2.33
N LEU A 163 12.46 2.03 -1.71
CA LEU A 163 12.27 0.68 -2.23
C LEU A 163 11.43 0.68 -3.52
N VAL A 164 10.45 1.58 -3.64
CA VAL A 164 9.69 1.79 -4.89
C VAL A 164 10.62 2.24 -6.01
N GLU A 165 11.49 3.23 -5.76
CA GLU A 165 12.47 3.69 -6.74
C GLU A 165 13.38 2.56 -7.19
N LYS A 166 13.95 1.81 -6.23
CA LYS A 166 14.80 0.66 -6.53
C LYS A 166 14.07 -0.36 -7.42
N GLN A 167 12.83 -0.74 -7.08
CA GLN A 167 12.04 -1.67 -7.87
C GLN A 167 11.80 -1.17 -9.29
N ILE A 168 11.55 0.14 -9.46
CA ILE A 168 11.36 0.75 -10.78
C ILE A 168 12.66 0.78 -11.58
N TYR A 169 13.80 1.12 -10.97
CA TYR A 169 15.09 1.12 -11.65
C TYR A 169 15.56 -0.27 -12.07
N ASP A 170 15.22 -1.30 -11.28
CA ASP A 170 15.56 -2.69 -11.59
C ASP A 170 14.86 -3.20 -12.88
N ALA A 171 13.59 -2.81 -13.15
CA ALA A 171 12.87 -3.14 -14.38
C ALA A 171 11.72 -2.14 -14.64
N PRO A 172 12.03 -0.97 -15.24
CA PRO A 172 11.10 0.16 -15.37
C PRO A 172 9.87 -0.13 -16.24
N GLU A 173 9.95 -1.10 -17.14
CA GLU A 173 8.88 -1.47 -18.05
C GLU A 173 7.65 -2.04 -17.34
N TYR A 174 7.76 -2.45 -16.08
CA TYR A 174 6.65 -3.03 -15.31
C TYR A 174 5.92 -2.03 -14.41
N TYR A 175 6.40 -0.80 -14.31
CA TYR A 175 5.73 0.23 -13.53
C TYR A 175 4.52 0.83 -14.29
N LEU A 176 3.47 1.19 -13.55
CA LEU A 176 2.25 1.77 -14.13
C LEU A 176 2.45 3.25 -14.48
N TRP A 177 3.16 3.54 -15.57
CA TRP A 177 3.49 4.89 -16.05
C TRP A 177 2.28 5.74 -16.45
N THR A 178 1.11 5.15 -16.65
CA THR A 178 -0.13 5.88 -17.02
C THR A 178 -0.63 6.81 -15.92
N HIS A 179 -0.19 6.63 -14.68
CA HIS A 179 -0.44 7.59 -13.60
C HIS A 179 0.51 8.78 -13.71
N LYS A 180 -0.05 10.01 -13.78
CA LYS A 180 0.74 11.26 -13.80
C LYS A 180 1.38 11.52 -12.42
N ARG A 181 2.48 10.79 -12.09
CA ARG A 181 3.12 10.81 -10.76
C ARG A 181 3.64 12.19 -10.37
N TRP A 182 4.18 12.94 -11.34
CA TRP A 182 4.79 14.27 -11.15
C TRP A 182 3.86 15.45 -11.44
N LYS A 183 2.55 15.23 -11.51
CA LYS A 183 1.55 16.28 -11.84
C LYS A 183 1.51 17.46 -10.86
N HIS A 184 2.13 17.33 -9.70
CA HIS A 184 2.18 18.37 -8.68
C HIS A 184 3.60 18.94 -8.44
N LYS A 185 4.58 18.60 -9.31
CA LYS A 185 5.98 19.00 -9.17
C LYS A 185 6.18 20.53 -9.04
N ASP A 186 5.33 21.31 -9.70
CA ASP A 186 5.40 22.77 -9.72
C ASP A 186 4.59 23.42 -8.57
N ASN A 187 3.99 22.62 -7.69
CA ASN A 187 3.15 23.08 -6.57
C ASN A 187 3.77 22.71 -5.20
N VAL A 188 5.10 22.64 -5.11
CA VAL A 188 5.79 22.31 -3.87
C VAL A 188 5.60 23.46 -2.87
N PRO A 189 5.01 23.21 -1.68
CA PRO A 189 4.88 24.26 -0.67
C PRO A 189 6.25 24.72 -0.16
N GLU A 190 6.39 26.00 0.21
CA GLU A 190 7.66 26.59 0.69
C GLU A 190 8.34 25.77 1.78
N LYS A 191 7.58 25.27 2.76
CA LYS A 191 8.11 24.43 3.85
C LYS A 191 8.76 23.12 3.42
N PHE A 192 8.67 22.75 2.13
CA PHE A 192 9.27 21.54 1.56
C PHE A 192 10.25 21.83 0.42
N GLN A 193 10.48 23.11 0.11
CA GLN A 193 11.46 23.54 -0.91
C GLN A 193 12.91 23.32 -0.49
#